data_defd0982971c54da961f4f3b2f136eaa
#
_entry.id   defd0982971c54da961f4f3b2f136eaa
#
_cell.length_a   1.000
_cell.length_b   1.000
_cell.length_c   1.000
_cell.angle_alpha   90.00
_cell.angle_beta   90.00
_cell.angle_gamma   90.00
#
_symmetry.space_group_name_H-M   'P 1'
#
loop_
_entity.id
_entity.type
_entity.pdbx_description
1 polymer ?
#
loop_
_entity_poly.entity_id
_entity_poly.type
_entity_poly.pdbx_seq_one_letter_code
_entity_poly.pdbx_strand_id
1 'polypeptide(L)'
;MKNSLPASLSTIGRMGVTLAFAAAAVYAGWQLWRHYEVEPWTRDGRVKAYVVQVAPDVTGQVTKVYVHDNQHVPAGAPLFEIDRARFELALRQSEAQVVAAQAALAQAQRESKRNTQLDDLVSQETREQGQTRTDQARAALAQAEVNRDTAKLNLARTHVVSAVDGIVTNLDLREGAYATAAHPVMALVDRNTFYVEGYFEETKLPGIQLGDKVEVTLMGTRQPILGHVESFAEGIADRDRSTSANMLPNVNPTFNWVRLAQRIPVRIALDPVPASVRLVAGQTATVKVLPGAAQPAPAAAPATAPAAPAATATATAAAPAVKAPAAPATVVAASAAPAAKAAH
;
A
#
# COMPACT_ATOMS: atom_id res chain seq x y z
N MET A 1 1.49 -82.31 -39.18
CA MET A 1 0.33 -82.04 -38.31
C MET A 1 0.28 -80.56 -37.98
N LYS A 2 -0.59 -79.81 -38.66
CA LYS A 2 -0.77 -78.36 -38.36
C LYS A 2 -1.85 -78.30 -37.29
N ASN A 3 -1.50 -77.95 -36.04
CA ASN A 3 -2.43 -77.68 -35.00
C ASN A 3 -3.13 -76.33 -35.28
N SER A 4 -4.28 -76.41 -35.90
CA SER A 4 -5.20 -75.27 -36.00
C SER A 4 -5.86 -75.07 -34.62
N LEU A 5 -5.44 -74.02 -33.92
CA LEU A 5 -6.14 -73.56 -32.74
C LEU A 5 -7.61 -73.29 -33.09
N PRO A 6 -8.56 -73.71 -32.26
CA PRO A 6 -9.98 -73.50 -32.55
C PRO A 6 -10.29 -72.03 -32.67
N ALA A 7 -11.04 -71.64 -33.72
CA ALA A 7 -11.38 -70.23 -34.04
C ALA A 7 -12.03 -69.46 -32.86
N SER A 8 -12.63 -70.15 -31.91
CA SER A 8 -13.24 -69.60 -30.69
C SER A 8 -12.21 -69.04 -29.70
N LEU A 9 -11.03 -69.69 -29.55
CA LEU A 9 -9.96 -69.18 -28.65
C LEU A 9 -9.31 -67.90 -29.20
N SER A 10 -9.15 -67.78 -30.51
CA SER A 10 -8.61 -66.59 -31.16
C SER A 10 -9.59 -65.40 -31.04
N THR A 11 -10.89 -65.66 -31.07
CA THR A 11 -11.92 -64.61 -30.93
C THR A 11 -12.01 -64.12 -29.48
N ILE A 12 -11.93 -65.04 -28.51
CA ILE A 12 -11.90 -64.71 -27.08
C ILE A 12 -10.65 -63.88 -26.73
N GLY A 13 -9.46 -64.28 -27.28
CA GLY A 13 -8.23 -63.54 -27.10
C GLY A 13 -8.30 -62.12 -27.69
N ARG A 14 -8.92 -61.96 -28.87
CA ARG A 14 -9.14 -60.62 -29.48
C ARG A 14 -10.14 -59.80 -28.67
N MET A 15 -11.22 -60.37 -28.18
CA MET A 15 -12.14 -59.69 -27.31
C MET A 15 -11.47 -59.26 -26.00
N GLY A 16 -10.65 -60.09 -25.38
CA GLY A 16 -9.88 -59.74 -24.17
C GLY A 16 -8.92 -58.57 -24.40
N VAL A 17 -8.19 -58.53 -25.54
CA VAL A 17 -7.33 -57.42 -25.88
C VAL A 17 -8.08 -56.12 -26.13
N THR A 18 -9.20 -56.16 -26.85
CA THR A 18 -10.03 -54.96 -27.08
C THR A 18 -10.64 -54.44 -25.78
N LEU A 19 -11.04 -55.31 -24.88
CA LEU A 19 -11.59 -54.92 -23.56
C LEU A 19 -10.50 -54.30 -22.67
N ALA A 20 -9.28 -54.82 -22.70
CA ALA A 20 -8.14 -54.26 -22.00
C ALA A 20 -7.77 -52.86 -22.54
N PHE A 21 -7.77 -52.65 -23.86
CA PHE A 21 -7.57 -51.33 -24.46
C PHE A 21 -8.69 -50.35 -24.13
N ALA A 22 -9.93 -50.80 -24.14
CA ALA A 22 -11.08 -49.98 -23.73
C ALA A 22 -10.98 -49.56 -22.25
N ALA A 23 -10.63 -50.50 -21.36
CA ALA A 23 -10.42 -50.18 -19.93
C ALA A 23 -9.25 -49.21 -19.73
N ALA A 24 -8.15 -49.39 -20.44
CA ALA A 24 -7.04 -48.46 -20.39
C ALA A 24 -7.40 -47.05 -20.90
N ALA A 25 -8.19 -46.96 -21.98
CA ALA A 25 -8.70 -45.70 -22.52
C ALA A 25 -9.64 -44.97 -21.54
N VAL A 26 -10.55 -45.73 -20.90
CA VAL A 26 -11.45 -45.18 -19.86
C VAL A 26 -10.62 -44.67 -18.65
N TYR A 27 -9.63 -45.45 -18.20
CA TYR A 27 -8.75 -45.06 -17.12
C TYR A 27 -7.94 -43.81 -17.45
N ALA A 28 -7.36 -43.75 -18.65
CA ALA A 28 -6.64 -42.57 -19.12
C ALA A 28 -7.55 -41.34 -19.25
N GLY A 29 -8.76 -41.53 -19.77
CA GLY A 29 -9.78 -40.46 -19.84
C GLY A 29 -10.20 -39.98 -18.46
N TRP A 30 -10.37 -40.86 -17.50
CA TRP A 30 -10.68 -40.51 -16.10
C TRP A 30 -9.54 -39.78 -15.42
N GLN A 31 -8.27 -40.17 -15.63
CA GLN A 31 -7.08 -39.49 -15.13
C GLN A 31 -6.95 -38.10 -15.72
N LEU A 32 -7.15 -37.92 -17.02
CA LEU A 32 -7.17 -36.63 -17.69
C LEU A 32 -8.26 -35.71 -17.15
N TRP A 33 -9.48 -36.23 -17.03
CA TRP A 33 -10.60 -35.50 -16.44
C TRP A 33 -10.26 -35.01 -15.02
N ARG A 34 -9.75 -35.91 -14.17
CA ARG A 34 -9.37 -35.58 -12.80
C ARG A 34 -8.29 -34.48 -12.77
N HIS A 35 -7.31 -34.57 -13.63
CA HIS A 35 -6.20 -33.59 -13.67
C HIS A 35 -6.65 -32.20 -14.15
N TYR A 36 -7.51 -32.13 -15.18
CA TYR A 36 -7.89 -30.85 -15.76
C TYR A 36 -9.08 -30.18 -15.03
N GLU A 37 -10.05 -30.98 -14.57
CA GLU A 37 -11.29 -30.44 -14.00
C GLU A 37 -11.27 -30.39 -12.46
N VAL A 38 -10.65 -31.38 -11.80
CA VAL A 38 -10.80 -31.55 -10.34
C VAL A 38 -9.61 -31.01 -9.59
N GLU A 39 -8.39 -31.22 -10.07
CA GLU A 39 -7.18 -30.72 -9.39
C GLU A 39 -7.14 -29.19 -9.42
N PRO A 40 -7.00 -28.51 -8.26
CA PRO A 40 -6.90 -27.06 -8.23
C PRO A 40 -5.48 -26.61 -8.63
N TRP A 41 -5.32 -26.32 -9.91
CA TRP A 41 -4.08 -25.76 -10.44
C TRP A 41 -4.36 -24.63 -11.41
N THR A 42 -3.42 -23.69 -11.53
CA THR A 42 -3.48 -22.57 -12.49
C THR A 42 -2.11 -22.23 -13.06
N ARG A 43 -2.09 -21.79 -14.31
CA ARG A 43 -0.89 -21.21 -14.96
C ARG A 43 -0.79 -19.70 -14.80
N ASP A 44 -1.87 -19.07 -14.31
CA ASP A 44 -1.95 -17.64 -14.13
C ASP A 44 -1.57 -17.26 -12.69
N GLY A 45 -0.45 -17.77 -12.20
CA GLY A 45 0.19 -17.27 -10.99
C GLY A 45 1.11 -16.09 -11.32
N ARG A 46 1.15 -15.08 -10.46
CA ARG A 46 2.08 -13.97 -10.55
C ARG A 46 2.82 -13.76 -9.25
N VAL A 47 4.14 -13.67 -9.35
CA VAL A 47 4.97 -13.28 -8.23
C VAL A 47 4.74 -11.79 -7.96
N LYS A 48 4.42 -11.44 -6.74
CA LYS A 48 4.24 -10.07 -6.28
C LYS A 48 5.13 -9.80 -5.08
N ALA A 49 5.45 -8.54 -4.86
CA ALA A 49 6.11 -8.04 -3.66
C ALA A 49 5.53 -6.66 -3.34
N TYR A 50 5.68 -6.22 -2.11
CA TYR A 50 5.33 -4.83 -1.81
C TYR A 50 6.36 -3.90 -2.40
N VAL A 51 5.86 -2.85 -3.04
CA VAL A 51 6.67 -1.82 -3.68
C VAL A 51 6.45 -0.52 -2.96
N VAL A 52 7.52 0.01 -2.37
CA VAL A 52 7.52 1.31 -1.70
C VAL A 52 7.97 2.37 -2.69
N GLN A 53 7.10 3.31 -2.98
CA GLN A 53 7.45 4.46 -3.81
C GLN A 53 8.20 5.47 -2.95
N VAL A 54 9.43 5.80 -3.34
CA VAL A 54 10.26 6.78 -2.64
C VAL A 54 10.01 8.15 -3.22
N ALA A 55 9.41 9.01 -2.43
CA ALA A 55 9.20 10.42 -2.73
C ALA A 55 9.91 11.28 -1.68
N PRO A 56 10.53 12.39 -2.04
CA PRO A 56 11.10 13.32 -1.05
C PRO A 56 9.98 14.06 -0.31
N ASP A 57 10.21 14.38 0.95
CA ASP A 57 9.31 15.21 1.75
C ASP A 57 9.51 16.70 1.53
N VAL A 58 10.69 17.09 1.00
CA VAL A 58 11.05 18.48 0.73
C VAL A 58 11.46 18.66 -0.73
N THR A 59 11.16 19.83 -1.26
CA THR A 59 11.46 20.18 -2.67
C THR A 59 12.81 20.87 -2.77
N GLY A 60 13.65 20.42 -3.71
CA GLY A 60 14.95 21.05 -3.97
C GLY A 60 15.77 20.33 -5.03
N GLN A 61 16.94 20.89 -5.33
CA GLN A 61 17.89 20.30 -6.26
C GLN A 61 18.59 19.10 -5.60
N VAL A 62 18.74 18.02 -6.33
CA VAL A 62 19.48 16.83 -5.89
C VAL A 62 20.97 17.09 -6.05
N THR A 63 21.70 17.01 -4.95
CA THR A 63 23.16 17.21 -4.93
C THR A 63 23.90 15.91 -5.15
N LYS A 64 23.38 14.79 -4.66
CA LYS A 64 24.03 13.50 -4.76
C LYS A 64 23.03 12.36 -4.80
N VAL A 65 23.33 11.34 -5.59
CA VAL A 65 22.59 10.07 -5.64
C VAL A 65 23.56 8.96 -5.25
N TYR A 66 23.22 8.19 -4.20
CA TYR A 66 24.11 7.18 -3.61
C TYR A 66 23.87 5.78 -4.16
N VAL A 67 22.79 5.57 -4.91
CA VAL A 67 22.35 4.27 -5.37
C VAL A 67 22.24 4.21 -6.89
N HIS A 68 22.26 2.97 -7.41
CA HIS A 68 22.05 2.68 -8.82
C HIS A 68 20.80 1.83 -9.01
N ASP A 69 20.27 1.84 -10.24
CA ASP A 69 19.14 0.98 -10.58
C ASP A 69 19.50 -0.51 -10.41
N ASN A 70 18.55 -1.30 -9.90
CA ASN A 70 18.72 -2.72 -9.55
C ASN A 70 19.73 -3.01 -8.42
N GLN A 71 20.16 -2.00 -7.67
CA GLN A 71 21.01 -2.18 -6.50
C GLN A 71 20.20 -2.63 -5.29
N HIS A 72 20.74 -3.58 -4.53
CA HIS A 72 20.25 -3.94 -3.21
C HIS A 72 20.65 -2.89 -2.17
N VAL A 73 19.69 -2.43 -1.38
CA VAL A 73 19.89 -1.46 -0.31
C VAL A 73 19.21 -1.94 0.98
N PRO A 74 19.93 -1.97 2.10
CA PRO A 74 19.33 -2.29 3.40
C PRO A 74 18.48 -1.10 3.90
N ALA A 75 17.56 -1.38 4.81
CA ALA A 75 16.81 -0.34 5.50
C ALA A 75 17.74 0.67 6.18
N GLY A 76 17.43 1.97 6.07
CA GLY A 76 18.24 3.06 6.61
C GLY A 76 19.43 3.49 5.73
N ALA A 77 19.72 2.79 4.62
CA ALA A 77 20.78 3.21 3.71
C ALA A 77 20.43 4.52 2.99
N PRO A 78 21.41 5.42 2.76
CA PRO A 78 21.18 6.65 2.04
C PRO A 78 20.86 6.39 0.57
N LEU A 79 19.81 7.04 0.06
CA LEU A 79 19.39 6.93 -1.34
C LEU A 79 19.86 8.14 -2.15
N PHE A 80 19.51 9.33 -1.71
CA PHE A 80 19.92 10.58 -2.34
C PHE A 80 19.86 11.74 -1.34
N GLU A 81 20.47 12.84 -1.72
CA GLU A 81 20.55 14.06 -0.92
C GLU A 81 20.07 15.26 -1.71
N ILE A 82 19.25 16.09 -1.08
CA ILE A 82 18.76 17.37 -1.60
C ILE A 82 19.65 18.48 -1.04
N ASP A 83 19.84 19.57 -1.80
CA ASP A 83 20.65 20.73 -1.40
C ASP A 83 20.26 21.22 0.00
N ARG A 84 21.19 21.07 0.93
CA ARG A 84 21.00 21.38 2.35
C ARG A 84 21.18 22.88 2.65
N ALA A 85 21.93 23.59 1.81
CA ALA A 85 22.36 24.96 2.13
C ALA A 85 21.16 25.88 2.40
N ARG A 86 20.11 25.76 1.60
CA ARG A 86 18.87 26.51 1.79
C ARG A 86 18.18 26.19 3.11
N PHE A 87 18.13 24.92 3.50
CA PHE A 87 17.48 24.49 4.75
C PHE A 87 18.31 24.83 5.98
N GLU A 88 19.63 24.80 5.88
CA GLU A 88 20.53 25.26 6.95
C GLU A 88 20.38 26.77 7.20
N LEU A 89 20.22 27.56 6.14
CA LEU A 89 19.92 28.98 6.28
C LEU A 89 18.58 29.23 6.97
N ALA A 90 17.54 28.47 6.58
CA ALA A 90 16.21 28.57 7.20
C ALA A 90 16.23 28.16 8.68
N LEU A 91 17.02 27.13 9.03
CA LEU A 91 17.22 26.75 10.43
C LEU A 91 17.91 27.86 11.23
N ARG A 92 19.03 28.40 10.74
CA ARG A 92 19.71 29.50 11.42
C ARG A 92 18.85 30.76 11.59
N GLN A 93 17.98 31.03 10.60
CA GLN A 93 17.01 32.13 10.70
C GLN A 93 15.98 31.88 11.81
N SER A 94 15.44 30.67 11.91
CA SER A 94 14.48 30.32 12.95
C SER A 94 15.12 30.26 14.35
N GLU A 95 16.37 29.83 14.45
CA GLU A 95 17.14 29.89 15.71
C GLU A 95 17.34 31.33 16.19
N ALA A 96 17.64 32.25 15.29
CA ALA A 96 17.75 33.67 15.64
C ALA A 96 16.42 34.27 16.13
N GLN A 97 15.28 33.81 15.55
CA GLN A 97 13.94 34.19 16.02
C GLN A 97 13.64 33.68 17.45
N VAL A 98 14.07 32.46 17.78
CA VAL A 98 13.95 31.93 19.16
C VAL A 98 14.73 32.79 20.13
N VAL A 99 15.97 33.15 19.81
CA VAL A 99 16.81 34.01 20.66
C VAL A 99 16.17 35.39 20.87
N ALA A 100 15.62 36.00 19.82
CA ALA A 100 14.88 37.26 19.92
C ALA A 100 13.64 37.16 20.80
N ALA A 101 12.86 36.11 20.64
CA ALA A 101 11.65 35.86 21.45
C ALA A 101 12.00 35.59 22.93
N GLN A 102 13.08 34.85 23.21
CA GLN A 102 13.58 34.64 24.58
C GLN A 102 13.99 35.96 25.25
N ALA A 103 14.69 36.82 24.51
CA ALA A 103 15.07 38.16 25.03
C ALA A 103 13.84 39.03 25.34
N ALA A 104 12.83 39.00 24.46
CA ALA A 104 11.56 39.71 24.67
C ALA A 104 10.82 39.20 25.89
N LEU A 105 10.70 37.87 26.07
CA LEU A 105 10.10 37.26 27.26
C LEU A 105 10.85 37.63 28.52
N ALA A 106 12.18 37.56 28.52
CA ALA A 106 13.00 37.95 29.67
C ALA A 106 12.83 39.42 30.03
N GLN A 107 12.65 40.31 29.06
CA GLN A 107 12.34 41.71 29.28
C GLN A 107 10.96 41.88 29.92
N ALA A 108 9.92 41.29 29.33
CA ALA A 108 8.54 41.35 29.86
C ALA A 108 8.46 40.81 31.29
N GLN A 109 9.16 39.73 31.58
CA GLN A 109 9.20 39.17 32.95
C GLN A 109 9.88 40.12 33.94
N ARG A 110 10.99 40.79 33.56
CA ARG A 110 11.65 41.78 34.42
C ARG A 110 10.73 42.98 34.68
N GLU A 111 10.01 43.48 33.67
CA GLU A 111 9.05 44.56 33.80
C GLU A 111 7.86 44.19 34.71
N SER A 112 7.27 43.04 34.49
CA SER A 112 6.17 42.51 35.31
C SER A 112 6.61 42.35 36.76
N LYS A 113 7.76 41.74 37.02
CA LYS A 113 8.35 41.58 38.35
C LYS A 113 8.55 42.94 39.06
N ARG A 114 9.14 43.91 38.33
CA ARG A 114 9.34 45.29 38.88
C ARG A 114 8.01 45.94 39.24
N ASN A 115 7.01 45.85 38.35
CA ASN A 115 5.66 46.41 38.60
C ASN A 115 4.94 45.74 39.80
N THR A 116 5.18 44.46 40.02
CA THR A 116 4.66 43.74 41.20
C THR A 116 5.38 44.16 42.48
N GLN A 117 6.68 44.44 42.43
CA GLN A 117 7.44 44.89 43.62
C GLN A 117 7.13 46.34 44.05
N LEU A 118 6.59 47.17 43.16
CA LEU A 118 6.22 48.55 43.42
C LEU A 118 4.80 48.73 43.97
N ASP A 119 4.11 47.66 44.26
CA ASP A 119 2.74 47.41 44.77
C ASP A 119 1.82 48.66 44.84
N ASP A 120 1.95 49.52 45.84
CA ASP A 120 1.09 50.68 46.02
C ASP A 120 1.40 51.88 45.08
N LEU A 121 2.48 51.84 44.33
CA LEU A 121 2.92 52.90 43.40
C LEU A 121 2.49 52.66 41.97
N VAL A 122 1.94 51.49 41.64
CA VAL A 122 1.54 51.12 40.30
C VAL A 122 0.06 50.68 40.29
N SER A 123 -0.72 51.17 39.33
CA SER A 123 -2.13 50.81 39.21
C SER A 123 -2.32 49.33 38.94
N GLN A 124 -3.43 48.76 39.36
CA GLN A 124 -3.81 47.36 39.09
C GLN A 124 -3.83 47.09 37.59
N GLU A 125 -4.33 47.99 36.77
CA GLU A 125 -4.33 47.90 35.31
C GLU A 125 -2.93 47.72 34.74
N THR A 126 -1.93 48.45 35.22
CA THR A 126 -0.53 48.35 34.75
C THR A 126 0.06 47.01 35.11
N ARG A 127 -0.31 46.41 36.25
CA ARG A 127 0.14 45.07 36.67
C ARG A 127 -0.50 44.00 35.76
N GLU A 128 -1.80 44.09 35.48
CA GLU A 128 -2.49 43.17 34.58
C GLU A 128 -1.96 43.27 33.13
N GLN A 129 -1.66 44.48 32.64
CA GLN A 129 -0.99 44.68 31.34
C GLN A 129 0.38 44.05 31.31
N GLY A 130 1.19 44.17 32.39
CA GLY A 130 2.50 43.54 32.52
C GLY A 130 2.42 41.99 32.45
N GLN A 131 1.42 41.43 33.13
CA GLN A 131 1.15 39.98 33.08
C GLN A 131 0.76 39.53 31.66
N THR A 132 -0.22 40.24 31.06
CA THR A 132 -0.67 39.95 29.69
C THR A 132 0.49 39.99 28.67
N ARG A 133 1.39 41.02 28.80
CA ARG A 133 2.56 41.09 27.94
C ARG A 133 3.53 39.95 28.15
N THR A 134 3.69 39.47 29.39
CA THR A 134 4.53 38.29 29.68
C THR A 134 3.92 37.02 29.05
N ASP A 135 2.61 36.86 29.13
CA ASP A 135 1.92 35.69 28.54
C ASP A 135 1.94 35.73 27.01
N GLN A 136 1.81 36.92 26.41
CA GLN A 136 2.00 37.10 24.95
C GLN A 136 3.42 36.78 24.52
N ALA A 137 4.44 37.25 25.26
CA ALA A 137 5.84 36.96 24.95
C ALA A 137 6.17 35.46 25.11
N ARG A 138 5.53 34.78 26.08
CA ARG A 138 5.67 33.32 26.23
C ARG A 138 5.05 32.58 25.05
N ALA A 139 3.88 32.99 24.60
CA ALA A 139 3.24 32.41 23.41
C ALA A 139 4.08 32.66 22.13
N ALA A 140 4.66 33.85 21.99
CA ALA A 140 5.55 34.16 20.88
C ALA A 140 6.83 33.30 20.88
N LEU A 141 7.41 33.02 22.06
CA LEU A 141 8.54 32.10 22.19
C LEU A 141 8.15 30.70 21.76
N ALA A 142 7.04 30.17 22.26
CA ALA A 142 6.56 28.84 21.88
C ALA A 142 6.36 28.73 20.34
N GLN A 143 5.80 29.75 19.71
CA GLN A 143 5.65 29.77 18.25
C GLN A 143 7.02 29.77 17.52
N ALA A 144 8.00 30.54 18.01
CA ALA A 144 9.34 30.58 17.45
C ALA A 144 10.06 29.21 17.58
N GLU A 145 9.85 28.50 18.69
CA GLU A 145 10.38 27.15 18.91
C GLU A 145 9.78 26.15 17.94
N VAL A 146 8.47 26.18 17.69
CA VAL A 146 7.81 25.34 16.68
C VAL A 146 8.36 25.61 15.28
N ASN A 147 8.58 26.87 14.93
CA ASN A 147 9.16 27.24 13.63
C ASN A 147 10.59 26.70 13.47
N ARG A 148 11.42 26.79 14.53
CA ARG A 148 12.77 26.21 14.56
C ARG A 148 12.70 24.68 14.37
N ASP A 149 11.83 23.99 15.08
CA ASP A 149 11.71 22.53 15.01
C ASP A 149 11.22 22.07 13.63
N THR A 150 10.34 22.85 13.01
CA THR A 150 9.91 22.62 11.61
C THR A 150 11.09 22.79 10.65
N ALA A 151 11.90 23.83 10.79
CA ALA A 151 13.09 24.04 9.94
C ALA A 151 14.11 22.91 10.14
N LYS A 152 14.33 22.46 11.39
CA LYS A 152 15.21 21.34 11.73
C LYS A 152 14.71 20.03 11.10
N LEU A 153 13.41 19.76 11.15
CA LEU A 153 12.80 18.60 10.52
C LEU A 153 12.98 18.63 9.00
N ASN A 154 12.74 19.78 8.36
CA ASN A 154 12.92 19.93 6.93
C ASN A 154 14.40 19.72 6.51
N LEU A 155 15.35 20.19 7.31
CA LEU A 155 16.78 19.92 7.09
C LEU A 155 17.10 18.42 7.22
N ALA A 156 16.54 17.72 8.20
CA ALA A 156 16.71 16.27 8.34
C ALA A 156 16.14 15.50 7.13
N ARG A 157 15.03 15.97 6.57
CA ARG A 157 14.36 15.36 5.40
C ARG A 157 15.07 15.61 4.06
N THR A 158 16.12 16.44 4.03
CA THR A 158 16.98 16.57 2.83
C THR A 158 17.79 15.31 2.57
N HIS A 159 18.05 14.50 3.59
CA HIS A 159 18.75 13.23 3.49
C HIS A 159 17.72 12.10 3.43
N VAL A 160 17.49 11.58 2.23
CA VAL A 160 16.47 10.53 2.01
C VAL A 160 17.12 9.16 2.14
N VAL A 161 16.53 8.34 3.01
CA VAL A 161 17.01 6.99 3.33
C VAL A 161 15.98 5.93 2.94
N SER A 162 16.44 4.70 2.75
CA SER A 162 15.56 3.57 2.48
C SER A 162 14.70 3.21 3.69
N ALA A 163 13.40 3.09 3.50
CA ALA A 163 12.48 2.64 4.55
C ALA A 163 12.49 1.11 4.74
N VAL A 164 12.91 0.35 3.73
CA VAL A 164 12.86 -1.11 3.70
C VAL A 164 14.16 -1.71 3.18
N ASP A 165 14.39 -2.99 3.48
CA ASP A 165 15.44 -3.80 2.83
C ASP A 165 14.94 -4.28 1.49
N GLY A 166 15.48 -3.73 0.39
CA GLY A 166 14.92 -3.97 -0.92
C GLY A 166 15.88 -3.74 -2.08
N ILE A 167 15.31 -3.80 -3.26
CA ILE A 167 16.01 -3.53 -4.52
C ILE A 167 15.45 -2.25 -5.12
N VAL A 168 16.34 -1.30 -5.41
CA VAL A 168 16.01 -0.07 -6.15
C VAL A 168 15.55 -0.44 -7.55
N THR A 169 14.46 0.13 -7.99
CA THR A 169 13.98 -0.02 -9.37
C THR A 169 13.37 1.28 -9.87
N ASN A 170 13.42 1.47 -11.19
CA ASN A 170 12.91 2.67 -11.85
C ASN A 170 13.50 3.97 -11.29
N LEU A 171 14.82 4.02 -11.18
CA LEU A 171 15.56 5.20 -10.71
C LEU A 171 15.60 6.25 -11.83
N ASP A 172 14.71 7.22 -11.75
CA ASP A 172 14.61 8.35 -12.71
C ASP A 172 15.23 9.64 -12.15
N LEU A 173 16.11 9.52 -11.16
CA LEU A 173 16.75 10.65 -10.49
C LEU A 173 18.23 10.75 -10.87
N ARG A 174 18.69 11.97 -11.18
CA ARG A 174 20.08 12.28 -11.48
C ARG A 174 20.58 13.43 -10.62
N GLU A 175 21.87 13.49 -10.37
CA GLU A 175 22.51 14.64 -9.75
C GLU A 175 22.25 15.90 -10.59
N GLY A 176 21.88 16.99 -9.94
CA GLY A 176 21.46 18.22 -10.58
C GLY A 176 19.96 18.29 -10.97
N ALA A 177 19.23 17.18 -10.92
CA ALA A 177 17.78 17.18 -11.14
C ALA A 177 17.05 17.89 -10.00
N TYR A 178 15.82 18.32 -10.26
CA TYR A 178 14.99 18.98 -9.27
C TYR A 178 13.92 18.01 -8.77
N ALA A 179 13.99 17.64 -7.49
CA ALA A 179 13.02 16.75 -6.86
C ALA A 179 11.91 17.57 -6.20
N THR A 180 10.67 17.15 -6.46
CA THR A 180 9.47 17.80 -5.92
C THR A 180 8.87 16.95 -4.81
N ALA A 181 8.49 17.56 -3.69
CA ALA A 181 7.87 16.87 -2.57
C ALA A 181 6.64 16.08 -3.01
N ALA A 182 6.45 14.89 -2.42
CA ALA A 182 5.38 13.94 -2.69
C ALA A 182 5.35 13.35 -4.12
N HIS A 183 6.36 13.62 -4.96
CA HIS A 183 6.48 12.99 -6.29
C HIS A 183 7.48 11.83 -6.22
N PRO A 184 7.06 10.59 -6.51
CA PRO A 184 7.97 9.45 -6.50
C PRO A 184 9.07 9.61 -7.55
N VAL A 185 10.31 9.33 -7.14
CA VAL A 185 11.52 9.42 -7.99
C VAL A 185 12.19 8.06 -8.20
N MET A 186 11.82 7.08 -7.42
CA MET A 186 12.23 5.68 -7.56
C MET A 186 11.27 4.77 -6.80
N ALA A 187 11.37 3.47 -7.01
CA ALA A 187 10.65 2.47 -6.27
C ALA A 187 11.61 1.48 -5.60
N LEU A 188 11.24 0.99 -4.42
CA LEU A 188 11.93 -0.06 -3.70
C LEU A 188 11.05 -1.29 -3.65
N VAL A 189 11.53 -2.41 -4.17
CA VAL A 189 10.87 -3.70 -4.06
C VAL A 189 11.38 -4.39 -2.80
N ASP A 190 10.49 -4.55 -1.82
CA ASP A 190 10.84 -5.18 -0.54
C ASP A 190 11.08 -6.69 -0.74
N ARG A 191 12.30 -7.16 -0.42
CA ARG A 191 12.71 -8.55 -0.60
C ARG A 191 12.05 -9.53 0.36
N ASN A 192 11.57 -9.06 1.48
CA ASN A 192 11.01 -9.90 2.54
C ASN A 192 9.50 -10.15 2.37
N THR A 193 8.90 -9.54 1.34
CA THR A 193 7.44 -9.53 1.15
C THR A 193 6.98 -10.25 -0.13
N PHE A 194 7.83 -11.07 -0.72
CA PHE A 194 7.42 -11.83 -1.90
C PHE A 194 6.33 -12.83 -1.58
N TYR A 195 5.30 -12.82 -2.40
CA TYR A 195 4.20 -13.77 -2.39
C TYR A 195 3.77 -14.09 -3.81
N VAL A 196 2.98 -15.14 -3.98
CA VAL A 196 2.40 -15.48 -5.28
C VAL A 196 0.89 -15.28 -5.22
N GLU A 197 0.34 -14.62 -6.21
CA GLU A 197 -1.09 -14.50 -6.41
C GLU A 197 -1.49 -15.43 -7.55
N GLY A 198 -2.17 -16.52 -7.22
CA GLY A 198 -2.71 -17.48 -8.19
C GLY A 198 -4.14 -17.12 -8.55
N TYR A 199 -4.42 -17.00 -9.86
CA TYR A 199 -5.78 -16.73 -10.35
C TYR A 199 -6.46 -18.04 -10.70
N PHE A 200 -7.32 -18.53 -9.79
CA PHE A 200 -8.06 -19.77 -9.97
C PHE A 200 -9.45 -19.52 -10.54
N GLU A 201 -9.95 -20.45 -11.31
CA GLU A 201 -11.34 -20.45 -11.75
C GLU A 201 -12.27 -20.66 -10.55
N GLU A 202 -13.39 -19.95 -10.53
CA GLU A 202 -14.41 -20.02 -9.48
C GLU A 202 -14.84 -21.46 -9.19
N THR A 203 -14.90 -22.30 -10.21
CA THR A 203 -15.26 -23.72 -10.12
C THR A 203 -14.28 -24.56 -9.32
N LYS A 204 -13.01 -24.13 -9.19
CA LYS A 204 -11.94 -24.87 -8.49
C LYS A 204 -11.76 -24.41 -7.03
N LEU A 205 -12.35 -23.29 -6.65
CA LEU A 205 -12.22 -22.73 -5.29
C LEU A 205 -12.73 -23.68 -4.18
N PRO A 206 -13.86 -24.43 -4.35
CA PRO A 206 -14.31 -25.34 -3.30
C PRO A 206 -13.28 -26.41 -2.91
N GLY A 207 -12.31 -26.69 -3.79
CA GLY A 207 -11.23 -27.64 -3.56
C GLY A 207 -9.99 -27.05 -2.89
N ILE A 208 -9.99 -25.75 -2.51
CA ILE A 208 -8.86 -25.06 -1.90
C ILE A 208 -9.25 -24.58 -0.51
N GLN A 209 -8.40 -24.86 0.48
CA GLN A 209 -8.60 -24.41 1.86
C GLN A 209 -7.44 -23.54 2.34
N LEU A 210 -7.70 -22.71 3.34
CA LEU A 210 -6.65 -21.93 4.00
C LEU A 210 -5.63 -22.89 4.63
N GLY A 211 -4.35 -22.61 4.43
CA GLY A 211 -3.25 -23.42 4.92
C GLY A 211 -2.89 -24.62 4.03
N ASP A 212 -3.61 -24.88 2.94
CA ASP A 212 -3.23 -25.94 1.99
C ASP A 212 -1.83 -25.70 1.44
N LYS A 213 -1.05 -26.77 1.33
CA LYS A 213 0.29 -26.71 0.73
C LYS A 213 0.19 -26.46 -0.76
N VAL A 214 1.08 -25.61 -1.24
CA VAL A 214 1.11 -25.19 -2.64
C VAL A 214 2.50 -25.40 -3.22
N GLU A 215 2.53 -25.95 -4.40
CA GLU A 215 3.73 -26.05 -5.23
C GLU A 215 3.69 -24.97 -6.31
N VAL A 216 4.66 -24.06 -6.25
CA VAL A 216 4.80 -22.94 -7.19
C VAL A 216 5.98 -23.19 -8.10
N THR A 217 5.76 -23.28 -9.40
CA THR A 217 6.81 -23.44 -10.41
C THR A 217 6.88 -22.18 -11.25
N LEU A 218 8.01 -21.48 -11.20
CA LEU A 218 8.22 -20.27 -12.01
C LEU A 218 8.46 -20.66 -13.48
N MET A 219 7.97 -19.83 -14.39
CA MET A 219 8.23 -20.02 -15.81
C MET A 219 9.73 -19.88 -16.10
N GLY A 220 10.35 -20.92 -16.62
CA GLY A 220 11.81 -20.96 -16.88
C GLY A 220 12.65 -21.64 -15.79
N THR A 221 12.08 -22.00 -14.64
CA THR A 221 12.77 -22.75 -13.59
C THR A 221 12.06 -24.07 -13.38
N ARG A 222 12.83 -25.16 -13.28
CA ARG A 222 12.26 -26.50 -13.04
C ARG A 222 12.12 -26.83 -11.56
N GLN A 223 12.74 -26.03 -10.70
CA GLN A 223 12.71 -26.27 -9.25
C GLN A 223 11.42 -25.67 -8.68
N PRO A 224 10.54 -26.49 -8.07
CA PRO A 224 9.35 -25.99 -7.43
C PRO A 224 9.70 -25.27 -6.13
N ILE A 225 8.96 -24.22 -5.83
CA ILE A 225 8.98 -23.50 -4.56
C ILE A 225 7.76 -23.95 -3.79
N LEU A 226 7.93 -24.27 -2.53
CA LEU A 226 6.84 -24.62 -1.64
C LEU A 226 6.24 -23.34 -1.01
N GLY A 227 4.97 -23.42 -0.69
CA GLY A 227 4.23 -22.38 -0.02
C GLY A 227 2.91 -22.91 0.53
N HIS A 228 2.10 -22.03 1.05
CA HIS A 228 0.77 -22.37 1.57
C HIS A 228 -0.22 -21.26 1.23
N VAL A 229 -1.50 -21.64 1.15
CA VAL A 229 -2.60 -20.69 0.93
C VAL A 229 -2.76 -19.80 2.15
N GLU A 230 -2.52 -18.50 1.97
CA GLU A 230 -2.63 -17.49 3.04
C GLU A 230 -4.03 -16.90 3.13
N SER A 231 -4.61 -16.53 1.98
CA SER A 231 -5.93 -15.90 1.93
C SER A 231 -6.55 -15.95 0.54
N PHE A 232 -7.87 -15.74 0.50
CA PHE A 232 -8.65 -15.55 -0.72
C PHE A 232 -9.05 -14.08 -0.85
N ALA A 233 -9.16 -13.58 -2.07
CA ALA A 233 -9.81 -12.29 -2.28
C ALA A 233 -11.32 -12.46 -2.06
N GLU A 234 -11.86 -11.69 -1.11
CA GLU A 234 -13.30 -11.71 -0.81
C GLU A 234 -14.15 -10.93 -1.82
N GLY A 235 -13.51 -10.20 -2.74
CA GLY A 235 -14.20 -9.43 -3.76
C GLY A 235 -13.35 -9.25 -5.01
N ILE A 236 -14.02 -9.31 -6.15
CA ILE A 236 -13.46 -8.98 -7.46
C ILE A 236 -14.27 -7.84 -8.08
N ALA A 237 -13.59 -6.97 -8.83
CA ALA A 237 -14.29 -5.91 -9.55
C ALA A 237 -15.18 -6.49 -10.65
N ASP A 238 -16.45 -6.12 -10.64
CA ASP A 238 -17.37 -6.43 -11.71
C ASP A 238 -17.00 -5.62 -12.95
N ARG A 239 -16.54 -6.31 -14.00
CA ARG A 239 -16.12 -5.65 -15.26
C ARG A 239 -17.29 -5.11 -16.06
N ASP A 240 -18.48 -5.67 -15.86
CA ASP A 240 -19.69 -5.26 -16.55
C ASP A 240 -20.35 -4.03 -15.89
N ARG A 241 -19.88 -3.66 -14.70
CA ARG A 241 -20.35 -2.52 -13.94
C ARG A 241 -19.33 -1.38 -13.95
N SER A 242 -19.39 -0.54 -14.97
CA SER A 242 -18.67 0.73 -14.98
C SER A 242 -19.55 1.84 -14.37
N THR A 243 -18.97 2.64 -13.49
CA THR A 243 -19.68 3.83 -12.96
C THR A 243 -19.47 4.99 -13.94
N SER A 244 -20.57 5.53 -14.46
CA SER A 244 -20.50 6.75 -15.28
C SER A 244 -20.12 7.97 -14.43
N ALA A 245 -19.70 9.06 -15.09
CA ALA A 245 -19.35 10.31 -14.41
C ALA A 245 -20.48 10.88 -13.51
N ASN A 246 -21.73 10.45 -13.74
CA ASN A 246 -22.91 10.83 -12.96
C ASN A 246 -23.25 9.83 -11.84
N MET A 247 -22.34 8.94 -11.47
CA MET A 247 -22.51 7.89 -10.45
C MET A 247 -23.66 6.91 -10.75
N LEU A 248 -24.21 6.89 -11.96
CA LEU A 248 -25.21 5.91 -12.38
C LEU A 248 -24.51 4.64 -12.89
N PRO A 249 -25.05 3.45 -12.60
CA PRO A 249 -24.53 2.19 -13.13
C PRO A 249 -24.65 2.19 -14.65
N ASN A 250 -23.53 2.04 -15.34
CA ASN A 250 -23.53 1.81 -16.79
C ASN A 250 -23.59 0.30 -17.00
N VAL A 251 -24.71 -0.19 -17.49
CA VAL A 251 -24.90 -1.62 -17.77
C VAL A 251 -24.60 -1.85 -19.24
N ASN A 252 -23.59 -2.64 -19.53
CA ASN A 252 -23.26 -3.02 -20.89
C ASN A 252 -24.28 -4.09 -21.36
N PRO A 253 -25.08 -3.85 -22.41
CA PRO A 253 -26.12 -4.77 -22.86
C PRO A 253 -25.59 -5.96 -23.66
N THR A 254 -24.33 -6.35 -23.46
CA THR A 254 -23.75 -7.51 -24.13
C THR A 254 -24.32 -8.81 -23.54
N PHE A 255 -25.11 -9.50 -24.34
CA PHE A 255 -25.57 -10.84 -24.02
C PHE A 255 -24.42 -11.83 -24.24
N ASN A 256 -23.70 -12.15 -23.17
CA ASN A 256 -22.70 -13.22 -23.21
C ASN A 256 -23.41 -14.56 -23.17
N TRP A 257 -23.57 -15.15 -24.33
CA TRP A 257 -24.15 -16.50 -24.50
C TRP A 257 -23.41 -17.58 -23.70
N VAL A 258 -22.11 -17.48 -23.50
CA VAL A 258 -21.32 -18.37 -22.65
C VAL A 258 -20.78 -17.58 -21.47
N ARG A 259 -21.21 -17.93 -20.26
CA ARG A 259 -20.60 -17.40 -19.02
C ARG A 259 -19.27 -18.13 -18.78
N LEU A 260 -18.18 -17.42 -18.91
CA LEU A 260 -16.87 -17.91 -18.49
C LEU A 260 -16.75 -17.76 -16.96
N ALA A 261 -16.19 -18.79 -16.31
CA ALA A 261 -15.90 -18.74 -14.89
C ALA A 261 -14.98 -17.54 -14.58
N GLN A 262 -15.32 -16.81 -13.55
CA GLN A 262 -14.48 -15.71 -13.07
C GLN A 262 -13.18 -16.25 -12.49
N ARG A 263 -12.11 -15.43 -12.53
CA ARG A 263 -10.83 -15.77 -11.94
C ARG A 263 -10.67 -15.05 -10.63
N ILE A 264 -10.55 -15.81 -9.57
CA ILE A 264 -10.45 -15.31 -8.20
C ILE A 264 -9.00 -15.40 -7.76
N PRO A 265 -8.38 -14.28 -7.32
CA PRO A 265 -7.03 -14.28 -6.83
C PRO A 265 -6.95 -14.95 -5.45
N VAL A 266 -6.04 -15.91 -5.34
CA VAL A 266 -5.67 -16.61 -4.11
C VAL A 266 -4.25 -16.22 -3.77
N ARG A 267 -4.03 -15.71 -2.56
CA ARG A 267 -2.73 -15.33 -2.06
C ARG A 267 -2.02 -16.52 -1.45
N ILE A 268 -0.79 -16.73 -1.86
CA ILE A 268 0.07 -17.83 -1.47
C ILE A 268 1.31 -17.25 -0.83
N ALA A 269 1.51 -17.54 0.45
CA ALA A 269 2.77 -17.24 1.13
C ALA A 269 3.82 -18.28 0.72
N LEU A 270 5.02 -17.79 0.40
CA LEU A 270 6.14 -18.65 0.03
C LEU A 270 6.90 -19.09 1.28
N ASP A 271 7.20 -20.38 1.37
CA ASP A 271 8.14 -20.90 2.34
C ASP A 271 9.57 -20.42 1.97
N PRO A 272 10.60 -20.65 2.83
CA PRO A 272 11.95 -20.18 2.55
C PRO A 272 12.43 -20.59 1.15
N VAL A 273 12.62 -19.59 0.29
CA VAL A 273 12.98 -19.77 -1.11
C VAL A 273 14.46 -20.17 -1.19
N PRO A 274 14.82 -21.24 -1.94
CA PRO A 274 16.21 -21.60 -2.14
C PRO A 274 17.02 -20.45 -2.76
N ALA A 275 18.25 -20.24 -2.30
CA ALA A 275 19.13 -19.15 -2.79
C ALA A 275 19.43 -19.21 -4.29
N SER A 276 19.23 -20.40 -4.90
CA SER A 276 19.39 -20.62 -6.34
C SER A 276 18.27 -19.99 -7.19
N VAL A 277 17.14 -19.63 -6.58
CA VAL A 277 15.97 -19.08 -7.28
C VAL A 277 15.87 -17.58 -7.02
N ARG A 278 16.00 -16.80 -8.10
CA ARG A 278 15.81 -15.37 -8.05
C ARG A 278 14.33 -15.03 -8.33
N LEU A 279 13.65 -14.47 -7.34
CA LEU A 279 12.30 -13.96 -7.50
C LEU A 279 12.35 -12.54 -8.08
N VAL A 280 11.48 -12.29 -9.06
CA VAL A 280 11.25 -10.95 -9.62
C VAL A 280 9.76 -10.67 -9.61
N ALA A 281 9.36 -9.53 -9.07
CA ALA A 281 7.96 -9.12 -9.10
C ALA A 281 7.45 -9.03 -10.53
N GLY A 282 6.27 -9.61 -10.80
CA GLY A 282 5.70 -9.71 -12.15
C GLY A 282 6.00 -11.02 -12.90
N GLN A 283 6.91 -11.88 -12.40
CA GLN A 283 7.14 -13.20 -13.01
C GLN A 283 5.86 -14.04 -13.01
N THR A 284 5.70 -14.83 -14.08
CA THR A 284 4.62 -15.81 -14.19
C THR A 284 4.99 -17.11 -13.50
N ALA A 285 4.04 -17.70 -12.81
CA ALA A 285 4.19 -18.96 -12.11
C ALA A 285 3.02 -19.89 -12.40
N THR A 286 3.30 -21.18 -12.43
CA THR A 286 2.28 -22.22 -12.34
C THR A 286 2.09 -22.58 -10.87
N VAL A 287 0.86 -22.61 -10.42
CA VAL A 287 0.49 -22.88 -9.03
C VAL A 287 -0.35 -24.14 -8.99
N LYS A 288 0.08 -25.10 -8.18
CA LYS A 288 -0.63 -26.35 -7.92
C LYS A 288 -0.90 -26.48 -6.43
N VAL A 289 -2.16 -26.50 -6.04
CA VAL A 289 -2.57 -26.73 -4.66
C VAL A 289 -2.65 -28.23 -4.39
N LEU A 290 -2.13 -28.67 -3.26
CA LEU A 290 -2.13 -30.06 -2.80
C LEU A 290 -3.21 -30.20 -1.71
N PRO A 291 -4.45 -30.53 -2.07
CA PRO A 291 -5.55 -30.58 -1.10
C PRO A 291 -5.30 -31.69 -0.06
N GLY A 292 -5.61 -31.39 1.21
CA GLY A 292 -5.46 -32.33 2.30
C GLY A 292 -4.08 -32.35 2.98
N ALA A 293 -3.16 -31.50 2.58
CA ALA A 293 -1.87 -31.30 3.24
C ALA A 293 -1.83 -30.00 4.08
N ALA A 294 -2.96 -29.59 4.63
CA ALA A 294 -3.06 -28.36 5.42
C ALA A 294 -2.01 -28.36 6.53
N GLN A 295 -1.12 -27.39 6.50
CA GLN A 295 -0.26 -27.10 7.64
C GLN A 295 -1.13 -26.27 8.60
N PRO A 296 -1.15 -26.61 9.92
CA PRO A 296 -1.86 -25.76 10.87
C PRO A 296 -1.32 -24.34 10.69
N ALA A 297 -2.23 -23.39 10.39
CA ALA A 297 -1.87 -22.00 10.24
C ALA A 297 -1.00 -21.58 11.43
N PRO A 298 0.15 -20.92 11.23
CA PRO A 298 0.87 -20.34 12.35
C PRO A 298 -0.12 -19.45 13.06
N ALA A 299 -0.36 -19.76 14.37
CA ALA A 299 -1.29 -19.00 15.18
C ALA A 299 -0.98 -17.52 15.00
N ALA A 300 -1.92 -16.79 14.45
CA ALA A 300 -1.80 -15.34 14.29
C ALA A 300 -1.41 -14.80 15.66
N ALA A 301 -0.23 -14.21 15.75
CA ALA A 301 0.20 -13.51 16.97
C ALA A 301 -0.95 -12.54 17.29
N PRO A 302 -1.46 -12.52 18.54
CA PRO A 302 -2.54 -11.64 18.89
C PRO A 302 -2.09 -10.23 18.56
N ALA A 303 -2.80 -9.60 17.61
CA ALA A 303 -2.62 -8.19 17.32
C ALA A 303 -2.79 -7.46 18.65
N THR A 304 -1.69 -6.95 19.18
CA THR A 304 -1.71 -6.09 20.35
C THR A 304 -2.47 -4.85 19.92
N ALA A 305 -3.77 -4.84 20.18
CA ALA A 305 -4.59 -3.64 20.00
C ALA A 305 -3.94 -2.53 20.84
N PRO A 306 -3.71 -1.34 20.25
CA PRO A 306 -3.26 -0.21 21.05
C PRO A 306 -4.34 0.07 22.09
N ALA A 307 -3.95 0.00 23.37
CA ALA A 307 -4.83 0.33 24.48
C ALA A 307 -5.36 1.74 24.28
N ALA A 308 -6.64 1.84 24.02
CA ALA A 308 -7.36 3.13 24.03
C ALA A 308 -7.21 3.73 25.44
N PRO A 309 -6.88 5.02 25.59
CA PRO A 309 -6.88 5.67 26.88
C PRO A 309 -8.30 5.65 27.43
N ALA A 310 -8.45 5.16 28.65
CA ALA A 310 -9.70 5.13 29.40
C ALA A 310 -10.27 6.57 29.49
N ALA A 311 -11.34 6.83 28.75
CA ALA A 311 -12.11 8.05 28.92
C ALA A 311 -12.86 7.96 30.25
N THR A 312 -12.43 8.76 31.21
CA THR A 312 -13.14 9.02 32.46
C THR A 312 -14.48 9.69 32.13
N ALA A 313 -15.55 8.94 32.32
CA ALA A 313 -16.90 9.47 32.19
C ALA A 313 -17.16 10.46 33.33
N THR A 314 -17.19 11.75 33.00
CA THR A 314 -17.79 12.78 33.87
C THR A 314 -19.14 13.16 33.25
N ALA A 315 -20.18 12.70 33.90
CA ALA A 315 -21.52 13.19 33.64
C ALA A 315 -21.63 14.64 34.10
N THR A 316 -22.23 15.52 33.31
CA THR A 316 -23.18 16.50 33.81
C THR A 316 -23.53 17.58 32.77
N ALA A 317 -24.81 17.81 32.72
CA ALA A 317 -25.53 19.05 32.42
C ALA A 317 -25.88 19.36 30.94
N ALA A 318 -27.19 19.38 30.78
CA ALA A 318 -27.98 19.88 29.69
C ALA A 318 -27.62 21.32 29.27
N ALA A 319 -27.48 21.53 27.94
CA ALA A 319 -27.45 22.87 27.36
C ALA A 319 -28.75 23.15 26.59
N PRO A 320 -29.27 24.40 26.63
CA PRO A 320 -30.52 24.75 26.00
C PRO A 320 -30.37 24.94 24.47
N ALA A 321 -31.45 24.62 23.78
CA ALA A 321 -31.59 24.74 22.33
C ALA A 321 -31.42 26.18 21.84
N VAL A 322 -30.47 26.40 20.92
CA VAL A 322 -30.35 27.63 20.14
C VAL A 322 -31.03 27.44 18.79
N LYS A 323 -31.99 28.32 18.56
CA LYS A 323 -32.83 28.44 17.36
C LYS A 323 -32.00 28.89 16.17
N ALA A 324 -32.07 28.17 15.06
CA ALA A 324 -31.41 28.50 13.79
C ALA A 324 -32.03 29.79 13.16
N PRO A 325 -31.22 30.67 12.56
CA PRO A 325 -31.74 31.75 11.73
C PRO A 325 -31.96 31.30 10.29
N ALA A 326 -33.06 31.82 9.71
CA ALA A 326 -33.52 31.57 8.35
C ALA A 326 -32.54 32.08 7.28
N ALA A 327 -32.46 31.37 6.17
CA ALA A 327 -31.71 31.75 4.97
C ALA A 327 -32.39 32.92 4.20
N PRO A 328 -31.64 33.84 3.61
CA PRO A 328 -32.18 34.84 2.70
C PRO A 328 -32.33 34.30 1.27
N ALA A 329 -33.42 34.72 0.63
CA ALA A 329 -33.82 34.36 -0.72
C ALA A 329 -32.85 34.87 -1.79
N THR A 330 -32.60 34.02 -2.79
CA THR A 330 -31.80 34.29 -3.95
C THR A 330 -32.60 35.14 -4.95
N VAL A 331 -32.08 36.30 -5.30
CA VAL A 331 -32.55 37.11 -6.45
C VAL A 331 -31.89 36.61 -7.71
N VAL A 332 -32.70 36.18 -8.67
CA VAL A 332 -32.33 35.84 -10.03
C VAL A 332 -32.14 37.14 -10.82
N ALA A 333 -30.93 37.38 -11.33
CA ALA A 333 -30.70 38.40 -12.36
C ALA A 333 -30.29 37.69 -13.65
N ALA A 334 -31.18 37.77 -14.63
CA ALA A 334 -30.91 37.42 -16.00
C ALA A 334 -30.01 38.52 -16.64
N SER A 335 -28.93 38.11 -17.30
CA SER A 335 -28.24 39.00 -18.24
C SER A 335 -27.82 38.23 -19.48
N ALA A 336 -28.21 38.87 -20.58
CA ALA A 336 -28.17 38.48 -21.97
C ALA A 336 -26.74 38.24 -22.51
N ALA A 337 -26.69 37.36 -23.51
CA ALA A 337 -25.58 37.22 -24.44
C ALA A 337 -25.49 38.40 -25.42
N PRO A 338 -24.34 38.67 -26.03
CA PRO A 338 -24.31 39.13 -27.40
C PRO A 338 -23.55 38.21 -28.35
N ALA A 339 -24.09 38.19 -29.54
CA ALA A 339 -23.77 37.40 -30.69
C ALA A 339 -22.40 37.70 -31.34
N ALA A 340 -22.02 36.74 -32.16
CA ALA A 340 -20.98 36.63 -33.13
C ALA A 340 -20.55 37.88 -33.92
N LYS A 341 -19.26 37.89 -34.28
CA LYS A 341 -18.84 38.29 -35.65
C LYS A 341 -17.60 37.51 -36.09
N ALA A 342 -17.76 36.78 -37.18
CA ALA A 342 -16.73 36.24 -38.02
C ALA A 342 -16.04 37.36 -38.82
N ALA A 343 -14.74 37.20 -39.10
CA ALA A 343 -14.14 37.46 -40.42
C ALA A 343 -12.61 37.40 -40.35
N HIS A 344 -12.10 36.66 -41.28
CA HIS A 344 -10.80 36.52 -41.96
C HIS A 344 -9.84 35.49 -41.38
#